data_2d2b12943a780747ed383c74ca6b8c48
#
_entry.id   2d2b12943a780747ed383c74ca6b8c48
#
_cell.length_a   1.000
_cell.length_b   1.000
_cell.length_c   1.000
_cell.angle_alpha   90.00
_cell.angle_beta   90.00
_cell.angle_gamma   90.00
#
_symmetry.space_group_name_H-M   'P 1'
#
loop_
_entity.id
_entity.type
_entity.pdbx_description
1 polymer ?
#
loop_
_entity_poly.entity_id
_entity_poly.type
_entity_poly.pdbx_seq_one_letter_code
_entity_poly.pdbx_strand_id
1 'polypeptide(L)'
;LAVSAGAFYDGDNRGPSTFGFYASPRPGVGIEKLEAALDKEIAKLLDKGIDAKNVARAINTMQSEAIYARDSIGGGARVIGSALAAGHTIADVEEWPERISAVTKEQIDAAAKAILQIKNSVTGLLLNKKKKGS
;
A
#
# COMPACT_ATOMS: atom_id res chain seq x y z
N LEU A 1 -6.78 12.81 13.89
CA LEU A 1 -5.55 12.40 14.58
C LEU A 1 -4.32 12.63 13.69
N ALA A 2 -4.38 12.30 12.40
CA ALA A 2 -3.28 12.45 11.44
C ALA A 2 -3.46 13.67 10.53
N VAL A 3 -2.35 14.27 10.08
CA VAL A 3 -2.32 15.21 8.94
C VAL A 3 -2.21 14.44 7.62
N SER A 4 -1.52 13.30 7.63
CA SER A 4 -1.41 12.39 6.50
C SER A 4 -1.38 10.95 7.00
N ALA A 5 -1.95 10.06 6.23
CA ALA A 5 -1.84 8.62 6.42
C ALA A 5 -1.97 7.94 5.06
N GLY A 6 -1.31 6.81 4.90
CA GLY A 6 -1.38 6.04 3.67
C GLY A 6 -0.82 4.63 3.85
N ALA A 7 -0.90 3.88 2.78
CA ALA A 7 -0.30 2.56 2.67
C ALA A 7 0.50 2.47 1.37
N PHE A 8 1.47 1.59 1.34
CA PHE A 8 2.25 1.29 0.15
C PHE A 8 2.55 -0.21 0.06
N TYR A 9 2.78 -0.66 -1.13
CA TYR A 9 3.26 -2.00 -1.42
C TYR A 9 4.43 -1.91 -2.38
N ASP A 10 5.55 -2.46 -1.96
CA ASP A 10 6.74 -2.58 -2.78
C ASP A 10 6.83 -4.01 -3.32
N GLY A 11 6.15 -4.22 -4.46
CA GLY A 11 5.97 -5.54 -5.08
C GLY A 11 6.94 -5.86 -6.20
N ASP A 12 7.62 -4.84 -6.77
CA ASP A 12 8.52 -5.00 -7.91
C ASP A 12 9.95 -5.34 -7.46
N ASN A 13 10.08 -6.41 -6.65
CA ASN A 13 11.33 -6.86 -6.08
C ASN A 13 11.66 -8.31 -6.46
N ARG A 14 12.94 -8.63 -6.59
CA ARG A 14 13.44 -10.02 -6.70
C ARG A 14 13.54 -10.75 -5.36
N GLY A 15 12.99 -10.24 -4.30
CA GLY A 15 13.05 -10.78 -2.94
C GLY A 15 11.75 -10.58 -2.19
N PRO A 16 11.78 -10.70 -0.86
CA PRO A 16 10.63 -10.42 -0.03
C PRO A 16 10.12 -9.00 -0.26
N SER A 17 8.82 -8.86 -0.48
CA SER A 17 8.16 -7.57 -0.66
C SER A 17 7.73 -6.99 0.67
N THR A 18 7.56 -5.67 0.71
CA THR A 18 7.11 -4.96 1.90
C THR A 18 5.75 -4.33 1.65
N PHE A 19 4.82 -4.59 2.55
CA PHE A 19 3.58 -3.84 2.66
C PHE A 19 3.65 -2.97 3.91
N GLY A 20 3.41 -1.67 3.76
CA GLY A 20 3.56 -0.74 4.87
C GLY A 20 2.45 0.27 4.99
N PHE A 21 2.27 0.76 6.23
CA PHE A 21 1.44 1.91 6.55
C PHE A 21 2.33 3.03 7.06
N TYR A 22 1.94 4.26 6.80
CA TYR A 22 2.56 5.43 7.40
C TYR A 22 1.50 6.41 7.85
N ALA A 23 1.81 7.15 8.89
CA ALA A 23 0.96 8.23 9.37
C ALA A 23 1.80 9.33 10.04
N SER A 24 1.37 10.58 9.90
CA SER A 24 1.97 11.74 10.58
C SER A 24 0.95 12.37 11.51
N PRO A 25 1.26 12.56 12.79
CA PRO A 25 0.31 13.13 13.75
C PRO A 25 0.05 14.62 13.51
N ARG A 26 -1.16 15.07 13.82
CA ARG A 26 -1.44 16.51 13.90
C ARG A 26 -0.69 17.12 15.10
N PRO A 27 -0.38 18.43 15.05
CA PRO A 27 0.16 19.14 16.21
C PRO A 27 -0.67 18.87 17.48
N GLY A 28 0.00 18.50 18.56
CA GLY A 28 -0.65 18.19 19.85
C GLY A 28 -1.18 16.75 19.97
N VAL A 29 -1.06 15.92 18.94
CA VAL A 29 -1.39 14.48 19.02
C VAL A 29 -0.12 13.69 19.30
N GLY A 30 -0.11 12.93 20.40
CA GLY A 30 0.99 12.01 20.72
C GLY A 30 1.08 10.86 19.71
N ILE A 31 2.31 10.40 19.47
CA ILE A 31 2.58 9.35 18.48
C ILE A 31 1.96 8.02 18.88
N GLU A 32 1.95 7.70 20.18
CA GLU A 32 1.35 6.48 20.73
C GLU A 32 -0.17 6.44 20.49
N LYS A 33 -0.82 7.62 20.55
CA LYS A 33 -2.25 7.73 20.25
C LYS A 33 -2.54 7.51 18.77
N LEU A 34 -1.65 7.97 17.90
CA LEU A 34 -1.76 7.77 16.47
C LEU A 34 -1.53 6.28 16.10
N GLU A 35 -0.51 5.67 16.67
CA GLU A 35 -0.20 4.25 16.49
C GLU A 35 -1.36 3.37 16.93
N ALA A 36 -1.89 3.56 18.14
CA ALA A 36 -3.04 2.82 18.63
C ALA A 36 -4.30 2.99 17.76
N ALA A 37 -4.48 4.16 17.15
CA ALA A 37 -5.58 4.40 16.23
C ALA A 37 -5.39 3.64 14.89
N LEU A 38 -4.15 3.57 14.39
CA LEU A 38 -3.80 2.81 13.18
C LEU A 38 -4.03 1.31 13.43
N ASP A 39 -3.52 0.79 14.54
CA ASP A 39 -3.70 -0.62 14.94
C ASP A 39 -5.18 -1.00 15.04
N LYS A 40 -5.99 -0.09 15.60
CA LYS A 40 -7.44 -0.29 15.70
C LYS A 40 -8.12 -0.37 14.34
N GLU A 41 -7.73 0.46 13.37
CA GLU A 41 -8.29 0.40 12.01
C GLU A 41 -7.82 -0.86 11.28
N ILE A 42 -6.57 -1.31 11.47
CA ILE A 42 -6.08 -2.57 10.92
C ILE A 42 -6.86 -3.75 11.53
N ALA A 43 -7.03 -3.79 12.85
CA ALA A 43 -7.81 -4.83 13.52
C ALA A 43 -9.26 -4.88 13.02
N LYS A 44 -9.88 -3.72 12.81
CA LYS A 44 -11.21 -3.61 12.23
C LYS A 44 -11.29 -4.14 10.79
N LEU A 45 -10.27 -3.87 9.97
CA LEU A 45 -10.16 -4.41 8.62
C LEU A 45 -10.07 -5.95 8.66
N LEU A 46 -9.26 -6.49 9.55
CA LEU A 46 -9.08 -7.96 9.69
C LEU A 46 -10.35 -8.66 10.21
N ASP A 47 -11.14 -7.98 11.04
CA ASP A 47 -12.39 -8.51 11.61
C ASP A 47 -13.55 -8.42 10.61
N LYS A 48 -13.77 -7.25 10.02
CA LYS A 48 -14.94 -6.95 9.17
C LYS A 48 -14.73 -7.12 7.68
N GLY A 49 -13.48 -7.22 7.27
CA GLY A 49 -13.08 -7.18 5.87
C GLY A 49 -13.18 -5.79 5.25
N ILE A 50 -12.74 -5.68 4.00
CA ILE A 50 -12.78 -4.44 3.21
C ILE A 50 -14.20 -4.22 2.64
N ASP A 51 -14.61 -2.96 2.50
CA ASP A 51 -15.86 -2.61 1.82
C ASP A 51 -15.75 -2.86 0.30
N ALA A 52 -16.72 -3.58 -0.26
CA ALA A 52 -16.76 -3.91 -1.70
C ALA A 52 -16.76 -2.65 -2.60
N LYS A 53 -17.39 -1.54 -2.16
CA LYS A 53 -17.34 -0.28 -2.91
C LYS A 53 -15.93 0.31 -2.96
N ASN A 54 -15.17 0.16 -1.88
CA ASN A 54 -13.78 0.60 -1.84
C ASN A 54 -12.89 -0.24 -2.77
N VAL A 55 -13.14 -1.55 -2.84
CA VAL A 55 -12.46 -2.45 -3.80
C VAL A 55 -12.74 -2.00 -5.23
N ALA A 56 -14.01 -1.86 -5.60
CA ALA A 56 -14.39 -1.42 -6.95
C ALA A 56 -13.77 -0.06 -7.31
N ARG A 57 -13.78 0.90 -6.39
CA ARG A 57 -13.15 2.21 -6.59
C ARG A 57 -11.65 2.10 -6.80
N ALA A 58 -10.96 1.27 -6.00
CA ALA A 58 -9.52 1.07 -6.13
C ALA A 58 -9.17 0.45 -7.48
N ILE A 59 -9.88 -0.60 -7.91
CA ILE A 59 -9.70 -1.23 -9.22
C ILE A 59 -9.87 -0.20 -10.35
N ASN A 60 -10.94 0.60 -10.34
CA ASN A 60 -11.17 1.62 -11.36
C ASN A 60 -10.04 2.67 -11.39
N THR A 61 -9.56 3.11 -10.22
CA THR A 61 -8.44 4.05 -10.14
C THR A 61 -7.17 3.45 -10.74
N MET A 62 -6.80 2.23 -10.34
CA MET A 62 -5.62 1.54 -10.83
C MET A 62 -5.67 1.29 -12.35
N GLN A 63 -6.84 0.92 -12.89
CA GLN A 63 -7.01 0.75 -14.34
C GLN A 63 -6.85 2.08 -15.09
N SER A 64 -7.40 3.17 -14.55
CA SER A 64 -7.25 4.50 -15.13
C SER A 64 -5.78 4.95 -15.13
N GLU A 65 -5.07 4.73 -14.03
CA GLU A 65 -3.64 5.03 -13.91
C GLU A 65 -2.80 4.24 -14.92
N ALA A 66 -3.14 2.95 -15.16
CA ALA A 66 -2.46 2.13 -16.16
C ALA A 66 -2.64 2.67 -17.59
N ILE A 67 -3.82 3.21 -17.91
CA ILE A 67 -4.07 3.86 -19.21
C ILE A 67 -3.21 5.12 -19.34
N TYR A 68 -3.25 6.01 -18.35
CA TYR A 68 -2.45 7.26 -18.36
C TYR A 68 -0.94 7.00 -18.38
N ALA A 69 -0.46 5.93 -17.74
CA ALA A 69 0.96 5.58 -17.76
C ALA A 69 1.45 5.24 -19.19
N ARG A 70 0.58 4.74 -20.07
CA ARG A 70 0.90 4.44 -21.47
C ARG A 70 1.03 5.70 -22.34
N ASP A 71 0.37 6.79 -21.97
CA ASP A 71 0.38 8.06 -22.73
C ASP A 71 1.66 8.88 -22.50
N SER A 72 2.47 8.52 -21.50
CA SER A 72 3.70 9.26 -21.21
C SER A 72 4.86 8.80 -22.09
N ILE A 73 5.61 9.77 -22.67
CA ILE A 73 6.83 9.48 -23.43
C ILE A 73 7.84 8.77 -22.50
N GLY A 74 8.21 7.54 -22.85
CA GLY A 74 9.11 6.72 -22.03
C GLY A 74 8.46 5.99 -20.84
N GLY A 75 7.18 6.23 -20.55
CA GLY A 75 6.46 5.54 -19.48
C GLY A 75 6.41 4.03 -19.70
N GLY A 76 6.04 3.60 -20.90
CA GLY A 76 6.01 2.19 -21.28
C GLY A 76 7.36 1.50 -21.14
N ALA A 77 8.44 2.13 -21.63
CA ALA A 77 9.79 1.59 -21.53
C ALA A 77 10.23 1.43 -20.07
N ARG A 78 9.90 2.40 -19.20
CA ARG A 78 10.22 2.34 -17.77
C ARG A 78 9.45 1.22 -17.07
N VAL A 79 8.13 1.10 -17.32
CA VAL A 79 7.30 0.06 -16.70
C VAL A 79 7.79 -1.33 -17.10
N ILE A 80 7.99 -1.58 -18.41
CA ILE A 80 8.50 -2.85 -18.90
C ILE A 80 9.91 -3.11 -18.36
N GLY A 81 10.81 -2.11 -18.40
CA GLY A 81 12.17 -2.24 -17.90
C GLY A 81 12.24 -2.59 -16.41
N SER A 82 11.42 -1.94 -15.57
CA SER A 82 11.34 -2.25 -14.15
C SER A 82 10.78 -3.67 -13.91
N ALA A 83 9.73 -4.06 -14.62
CA ALA A 83 9.14 -5.37 -14.50
C ALA A 83 10.14 -6.49 -14.87
N LEU A 84 10.83 -6.35 -16.01
CA LEU A 84 11.86 -7.31 -16.43
C LEU A 84 13.04 -7.37 -15.44
N ALA A 85 13.48 -6.24 -14.90
CA ALA A 85 14.52 -6.19 -13.88
C ALA A 85 14.11 -6.89 -12.58
N ALA A 86 12.82 -6.82 -12.23
CA ALA A 86 12.23 -7.53 -11.08
C ALA A 86 12.01 -9.03 -11.35
N GLY A 87 12.13 -9.48 -12.60
CA GLY A 87 11.96 -10.89 -12.99
C GLY A 87 10.57 -11.23 -13.52
N HIS A 88 9.74 -10.22 -13.77
CA HIS A 88 8.45 -10.36 -14.45
C HIS A 88 8.62 -10.48 -15.98
N THR A 89 7.57 -10.81 -16.66
CA THR A 89 7.51 -10.88 -18.12
C THR A 89 6.79 -9.67 -18.72
N ILE A 90 6.91 -9.47 -20.03
CA ILE A 90 6.12 -8.46 -20.75
C ILE A 90 4.63 -8.77 -20.62
N ALA A 91 4.24 -10.05 -20.73
CA ALA A 91 2.86 -10.50 -20.56
C ALA A 91 2.30 -10.11 -19.18
N ASP A 92 3.12 -10.17 -18.11
CA ASP A 92 2.70 -9.73 -16.76
C ASP A 92 2.31 -8.25 -16.74
N VAL A 93 2.97 -7.41 -17.53
CA VAL A 93 2.64 -5.98 -17.66
C VAL A 93 1.41 -5.77 -18.54
N GLU A 94 1.32 -6.47 -19.65
CA GLU A 94 0.23 -6.32 -20.62
C GLU A 94 -1.11 -6.81 -20.07
N GLU A 95 -1.11 -7.94 -19.37
CA GLU A 95 -2.31 -8.57 -18.78
C GLU A 95 -2.68 -8.00 -17.39
N TRP A 96 -1.86 -7.07 -16.87
CA TRP A 96 -2.11 -6.50 -15.52
C TRP A 96 -3.50 -5.87 -15.37
N PRO A 97 -4.04 -5.09 -16.34
CA PRO A 97 -5.38 -4.50 -16.23
C PRO A 97 -6.49 -5.55 -16.10
N GLU A 98 -6.39 -6.64 -16.83
CA GLU A 98 -7.33 -7.76 -16.76
C GLU A 98 -7.23 -8.48 -15.43
N ARG A 99 -6.00 -8.76 -14.97
CA ARG A 99 -5.77 -9.41 -13.68
C ARG A 99 -6.28 -8.59 -12.52
N ILE A 100 -6.05 -7.26 -12.51
CA ILE A 100 -6.54 -6.39 -11.44
C ILE A 100 -8.08 -6.30 -11.44
N SER A 101 -8.72 -6.34 -12.61
CA SER A 101 -10.19 -6.33 -12.73
C SER A 101 -10.84 -7.59 -12.18
N ALA A 102 -10.11 -8.71 -12.17
CA ALA A 102 -10.58 -9.99 -11.67
C ALA A 102 -10.39 -10.16 -10.15
N VAL A 103 -9.73 -9.21 -9.48
CA VAL A 103 -9.51 -9.28 -8.03
C VAL A 103 -10.81 -9.13 -7.28
N THR A 104 -11.08 -10.07 -6.37
CA THR A 104 -12.29 -10.08 -5.55
C THR A 104 -12.03 -9.58 -4.11
N LYS A 105 -13.09 -9.12 -3.46
CA LYS A 105 -13.05 -8.75 -2.05
C LYS A 105 -12.52 -9.88 -1.17
N GLU A 106 -12.97 -11.10 -1.44
CA GLU A 106 -12.59 -12.31 -0.67
C GLU A 106 -11.09 -12.59 -0.77
N GLN A 107 -10.50 -12.39 -1.95
CA GLN A 107 -9.06 -12.52 -2.16
C GLN A 107 -8.28 -11.45 -1.37
N ILE A 108 -8.77 -10.21 -1.36
CA ILE A 108 -8.14 -9.12 -0.59
C ILE A 108 -8.23 -9.41 0.91
N ASP A 109 -9.40 -9.82 1.41
CA ASP A 109 -9.57 -10.15 2.82
C ASP A 109 -8.69 -11.34 3.26
N ALA A 110 -8.55 -12.34 2.40
CA ALA A 110 -7.67 -13.48 2.65
C ALA A 110 -6.19 -13.06 2.68
N ALA A 111 -5.76 -12.24 1.72
CA ALA A 111 -4.41 -11.70 1.66
C ALA A 111 -4.10 -10.82 2.88
N ALA A 112 -5.02 -9.94 3.29
CA ALA A 112 -4.87 -9.11 4.46
C ALA A 112 -4.65 -9.95 5.73
N LYS A 113 -5.46 -10.99 5.95
CA LYS A 113 -5.32 -11.91 7.08
C LYS A 113 -4.00 -12.69 7.07
N ALA A 114 -3.49 -13.03 5.89
CA ALA A 114 -2.23 -13.74 5.74
C ALA A 114 -1.00 -12.86 6.02
N ILE A 115 -1.04 -11.59 5.60
CA ILE A 115 0.11 -10.69 5.60
C ILE A 115 0.14 -9.80 6.85
N LEU A 116 -1.00 -9.19 7.25
CA LEU A 116 -1.07 -8.22 8.33
C LEU A 116 -1.07 -8.92 9.70
N GLN A 117 0.07 -9.51 10.05
CA GLN A 117 0.29 -10.18 11.34
C GLN A 117 1.32 -9.42 12.16
N ILE A 118 0.97 -9.05 13.39
CA ILE A 118 1.83 -8.26 14.28
C ILE A 118 3.22 -8.90 14.49
N LYS A 119 3.28 -10.23 14.53
CA LYS A 119 4.56 -10.96 14.69
C LYS A 119 5.53 -10.79 13.53
N ASN A 120 5.04 -10.35 12.37
CA ASN A 120 5.83 -10.14 11.15
C ASN A 120 5.98 -8.64 10.83
N SER A 121 5.64 -7.76 11.76
CA SER A 121 5.68 -6.31 11.56
C SER A 121 6.81 -5.65 12.33
N VAL A 122 7.21 -4.49 11.84
CA VAL A 122 8.14 -3.57 12.49
C VAL A 122 7.57 -2.17 12.42
N THR A 123 7.57 -1.45 13.55
CA THR A 123 7.18 -0.04 13.60
C THR A 123 8.43 0.83 13.74
N GLY A 124 8.61 1.77 12.82
CA GLY A 124 9.63 2.80 12.87
C GLY A 124 9.04 4.14 13.30
N LEU A 125 9.64 4.81 14.27
CA LEU A 125 9.22 6.13 14.75
C LEU A 125 10.25 7.19 14.41
N LEU A 126 9.82 8.25 13.71
CA LEU A 126 10.63 9.45 13.48
C LEU A 126 10.23 10.52 14.48
N LEU A 127 11.09 10.76 15.45
CA LEU A 127 10.86 11.74 16.52
C LEU A 127 11.71 12.99 16.33
N ASN A 128 11.12 14.17 16.58
CA ASN A 128 11.88 15.41 16.64
C ASN A 128 12.86 15.37 17.83
N LYS A 129 14.13 15.69 17.57
CA LYS A 129 15.11 15.88 18.64
C LYS A 129 14.60 16.99 19.55
N LYS A 130 14.32 16.70 20.84
CA LYS A 130 14.03 17.75 21.81
C LYS A 130 15.19 18.74 21.76
N LYS A 131 14.93 20.01 21.41
CA LYS A 131 15.93 21.08 21.65
C LYS A 131 16.25 21.03 23.12
N LYS A 132 17.49 20.69 23.48
CA LYS A 132 17.99 20.97 24.83
C LYS A 132 17.80 22.47 25.02
N GLY A 133 17.02 22.85 26.03
CA GLY A 133 16.72 24.22 26.32
C GLY A 133 17.99 25.06 26.48
N SER A 134 17.93 26.24 25.89
CA SER A 134 18.80 27.36 26.22
C SER A 134 18.44 27.86 27.57
#